data_d55148cf0b4d2901101d73015b89d9c6
#
_entry.id   d55148cf0b4d2901101d73015b89d9c6
#
_cell.length_a   1.000
_cell.length_b   1.000
_cell.length_c   1.000
_cell.angle_alpha   90.00
_cell.angle_beta   90.00
_cell.angle_gamma   90.00
#
_symmetry.space_group_name_H-M   'P 1'
#
loop_
_entity.id
_entity.type
_entity.pdbx_description
1 polymer ?
#
loop_
_entity_poly.entity_id
_entity_poly.type
_entity_poly.pdbx_seq_one_letter_code
_entity_poly.pdbx_strand_id
1 'polypeptide(L)'
;MFAGHSYAQCDQAFIDKCSSANGASVKYVKHFRIRFTEAMKGKSVSEGKFSIMLSKGSHYRFYVCNDASKPGHTVVEMSNDATGQCGTNVNPTTGAEYPAFDYLCQKTGPYYLKMFFKDGKEGCGVCVMTLVTD
;
A
#
# COMPACT_ATOMS: atom_id res chain seq x y z
N MET A 1 -28.30 -14.84 4.24
CA MET A 1 -27.66 -14.49 3.95
C MET A 1 -26.92 -14.13 3.96
N PHE A 2 -26.55 -13.99 3.84
CA PHE A 2 -25.84 -13.48 3.64
C PHE A 2 -24.88 -13.07 3.53
N ALA A 3 -24.81 -13.06 3.62
CA ALA A 3 -24.09 -12.55 3.44
C ALA A 3 -23.16 -12.24 3.37
N GLY A 4 -23.01 -12.32 3.36
CA GLY A 4 -22.19 -11.78 3.21
C GLY A 4 -21.46 -11.43 3.09
N HIS A 5 -21.40 -11.31 2.93
CA HIS A 5 -20.65 -10.77 2.64
C HIS A 5 -19.76 -10.22 2.93
N SER A 6 -19.60 -10.28 3.26
CA SER A 6 -18.99 -9.64 3.55
C SER A 6 -18.01 -9.28 3.57
N TYR A 7 -17.77 -9.21 3.57
CA TYR A 7 -17.07 -8.85 3.22
C TYR A 7 -16.15 -8.57 3.09
N ALA A 8 -15.96 -8.99 3.24
CA ALA A 8 -14.97 -8.77 2.21
C ALA A 8 -13.84 -7.84 2.57
N GLN A 9 -13.98 -7.08 3.58
CA GLN A 9 -13.04 -6.02 3.86
C GLN A 9 -11.79 -6.58 4.47
N CYS A 10 -10.65 -6.36 3.81
CA CYS A 10 -9.34 -6.74 4.30
C CYS A 10 -9.16 -8.23 4.50
N ASP A 11 -9.96 -9.05 3.81
CA ASP A 11 -9.80 -10.48 3.88
C ASP A 11 -8.86 -10.98 2.76
N GLN A 12 -8.64 -12.28 2.75
CA GLN A 12 -7.72 -12.86 1.77
C GLN A 12 -8.20 -12.68 0.34
N ALA A 13 -9.52 -12.67 0.11
CA ALA A 13 -10.05 -12.48 -1.23
C ALA A 13 -9.73 -11.08 -1.77
N PHE A 14 -9.81 -10.07 -0.92
CA PHE A 14 -9.44 -8.71 -1.30
C PHE A 14 -7.95 -8.62 -1.62
N ILE A 15 -7.12 -9.24 -0.78
CA ILE A 15 -5.68 -9.26 -0.99
C ILE A 15 -5.34 -9.96 -2.30
N ASP A 16 -5.97 -11.09 -2.57
CA ASP A 16 -5.73 -11.86 -3.78
C ASP A 16 -6.14 -11.08 -5.02
N LYS A 17 -7.27 -10.38 -4.95
CA LYS A 17 -7.75 -9.58 -6.06
C LYS A 17 -6.77 -8.44 -6.38
N CYS A 18 -6.29 -7.76 -5.35
CA CYS A 18 -5.32 -6.69 -5.53
C CYS A 18 -4.02 -7.24 -6.12
N SER A 19 -3.54 -8.37 -5.59
CA SER A 19 -2.28 -8.97 -6.03
C SER A 19 -2.35 -9.50 -7.45
N SER A 20 -3.50 -9.99 -7.87
CA SER A 20 -3.66 -10.58 -9.21
C SER A 20 -3.99 -9.56 -10.29
N ALA A 21 -4.27 -8.31 -9.91
CA ALA A 21 -4.62 -7.26 -10.88
C ALA A 21 -3.40 -6.69 -11.60
N ASN A 22 -2.21 -7.18 -11.27
CA ASN A 22 -0.96 -6.67 -11.82
C ASN A 22 -0.73 -7.18 -13.24
N GLY A 23 -0.01 -6.41 -14.02
CA GLY A 23 0.30 -6.80 -15.39
C GLY A 23 1.32 -7.93 -15.48
N ALA A 24 1.53 -8.41 -16.71
CA ALA A 24 2.42 -9.53 -16.97
C ALA A 24 3.91 -9.18 -16.82
N SER A 25 4.24 -7.89 -16.86
CA SER A 25 5.64 -7.46 -16.77
C SER A 25 6.11 -7.20 -15.35
N VAL A 26 5.33 -7.60 -14.34
CA VAL A 26 5.73 -7.47 -12.95
C VAL A 26 5.65 -8.82 -12.26
N LYS A 27 6.52 -9.00 -11.27
CA LYS A 27 6.55 -10.21 -10.46
C LYS A 27 6.18 -9.85 -9.03
N TYR A 28 5.19 -10.55 -8.49
CA TYR A 28 4.76 -10.35 -7.11
C TYR A 28 5.91 -10.66 -6.14
N VAL A 29 6.13 -9.78 -5.16
CA VAL A 29 7.13 -10.01 -4.11
C VAL A 29 6.43 -10.24 -2.78
N LYS A 30 5.63 -9.28 -2.33
CA LYS A 30 4.87 -9.42 -1.08
C LYS A 30 3.82 -8.32 -1.02
N HIS A 31 2.97 -8.39 -0.01
CA HIS A 31 1.94 -7.39 0.19
C HIS A 31 1.89 -6.95 1.65
N PHE A 32 1.28 -5.79 1.87
CA PHE A 32 1.07 -5.20 3.19
C PHE A 32 -0.38 -4.77 3.26
N ARG A 33 -1.00 -5.01 4.41
CA ARG A 33 -2.42 -4.71 4.59
C ARG A 33 -2.60 -3.89 5.86
N ILE A 34 -3.46 -2.86 5.77
CA ILE A 34 -3.90 -2.13 6.95
C ILE A 34 -5.41 -2.04 6.95
N ARG A 35 -5.95 -1.94 8.15
CA ARG A 35 -7.38 -1.80 8.35
C ARG A 35 -7.61 -0.85 9.52
N PHE A 36 -8.57 0.05 9.36
CA PHE A 36 -8.97 0.97 10.41
C PHE A 36 -10.48 1.04 10.45
N THR A 37 -11.06 0.77 11.61
CA THR A 37 -12.51 0.78 11.80
C THR A 37 -12.90 1.89 12.74
N GLU A 38 -14.20 2.25 12.74
CA GLU A 38 -14.71 3.26 13.66
C GLU A 38 -14.48 2.85 15.12
N ALA A 39 -14.55 1.55 15.40
CA ALA A 39 -14.34 1.06 16.75
C ALA A 39 -12.90 1.27 17.24
N MET A 40 -11.96 1.43 16.32
CA MET A 40 -10.55 1.65 16.65
C MET A 40 -10.22 3.13 16.82
N LYS A 41 -11.13 4.01 16.40
CA LYS A 41 -10.90 5.44 16.41
C LYS A 41 -10.64 5.93 17.84
N GLY A 42 -9.53 6.64 18.01
CA GLY A 42 -9.13 7.15 19.31
C GLY A 42 -8.50 6.12 20.23
N LYS A 43 -8.43 4.85 19.82
CA LYS A 43 -7.89 3.78 20.66
C LYS A 43 -6.60 3.19 20.13
N SER A 44 -6.31 3.36 18.85
CA SER A 44 -5.09 2.87 18.24
C SER A 44 -4.69 3.80 17.12
N VAL A 45 -3.42 3.70 16.71
CA VAL A 45 -2.96 4.48 15.57
C VAL A 45 -3.57 3.91 14.30
N SER A 46 -3.91 4.80 13.38
CA SER A 46 -4.50 4.41 12.11
C SER A 46 -3.45 4.24 11.02
N GLU A 47 -2.22 3.91 11.41
CA GLU A 47 -1.15 3.71 10.44
C GLU A 47 -0.40 2.43 10.70
N GLY A 48 0.14 1.85 9.62
CA GLY A 48 1.03 0.71 9.69
C GLY A 48 2.40 1.10 9.22
N LYS A 49 3.42 0.49 9.81
CA LYS A 49 4.82 0.71 9.42
C LYS A 49 5.46 -0.64 9.14
N PHE A 50 6.13 -0.73 8.00
CA PHE A 50 6.72 -1.99 7.54
C PHE A 50 8.13 -1.74 7.04
N SER A 51 9.02 -2.71 7.27
CA SER A 51 10.38 -2.67 6.76
C SER A 51 10.49 -3.59 5.56
N ILE A 52 11.21 -3.14 4.54
CA ILE A 52 11.48 -3.94 3.35
C ILE A 52 12.93 -3.77 2.96
N MET A 53 13.48 -4.78 2.27
CA MET A 53 14.81 -4.70 1.70
C MET A 53 14.71 -4.54 0.20
N LEU A 54 15.37 -3.52 -0.34
CA LEU A 54 15.42 -3.28 -1.77
C LEU A 54 16.85 -3.40 -2.27
N SER A 55 17.00 -3.84 -3.51
CA SER A 55 18.31 -4.08 -4.12
C SER A 55 18.60 -3.02 -5.18
N LYS A 56 19.80 -2.45 -5.11
CA LYS A 56 20.26 -1.45 -6.07
C LYS A 56 20.12 -1.97 -7.49
N GLY A 57 19.61 -1.13 -8.36
CA GLY A 57 19.42 -1.44 -9.77
C GLY A 57 18.10 -2.10 -10.12
N SER A 58 17.36 -2.53 -9.11
CA SER A 58 16.05 -3.16 -9.35
C SER A 58 14.97 -2.09 -9.45
N HIS A 59 14.00 -2.35 -10.32
CA HIS A 59 12.86 -1.46 -10.52
C HIS A 59 11.64 -2.09 -9.84
N TYR A 60 11.11 -1.42 -8.84
CA TYR A 60 9.96 -1.88 -8.06
C TYR A 60 8.74 -1.07 -8.42
N ARG A 61 7.58 -1.73 -8.39
CA ARG A 61 6.30 -1.04 -8.54
C ARG A 61 5.40 -1.45 -7.40
N PHE A 62 4.82 -0.45 -6.74
CA PHE A 62 3.95 -0.65 -5.60
C PHE A 62 2.53 -0.30 -6.03
N TYR A 63 1.63 -1.28 -5.95
CA TYR A 63 0.22 -1.07 -6.26
C TYR A 63 -0.55 -0.84 -4.98
N VAL A 64 -1.48 0.10 -5.00
CA VAL A 64 -2.27 0.46 -3.82
C VAL A 64 -3.74 0.23 -4.14
N CYS A 65 -4.40 -0.61 -3.35
CA CYS A 65 -5.81 -0.92 -3.52
C CYS A 65 -6.58 -0.52 -2.28
N ASN A 66 -7.77 0.01 -2.49
CA ASN A 66 -8.71 0.37 -1.43
C ASN A 66 -9.96 -0.47 -1.52
N ASP A 67 -10.56 -0.76 -0.37
CA ASP A 67 -11.91 -1.32 -0.33
C ASP A 67 -12.88 -0.18 -0.63
N ALA A 68 -13.51 -0.25 -1.79
CA ALA A 68 -14.37 0.84 -2.27
C ALA A 68 -15.63 1.02 -1.42
N SER A 69 -15.96 0.05 -0.58
CA SER A 69 -17.12 0.16 0.32
C SER A 69 -16.82 1.01 1.55
N LYS A 70 -15.57 1.44 1.73
CA LYS A 70 -15.15 2.25 2.87
C LYS A 70 -14.70 3.63 2.40
N PRO A 71 -14.82 4.66 3.26
CA PRO A 71 -14.43 6.03 2.87
C PRO A 71 -12.92 6.25 2.85
N GLY A 72 -12.14 5.42 3.53
CA GLY A 72 -10.71 5.65 3.65
C GLY A 72 -9.97 5.40 2.35
N HIS A 73 -9.07 6.33 2.02
CA HIS A 73 -8.18 6.20 0.88
C HIS A 73 -6.78 5.94 1.40
N THR A 74 -6.17 4.85 0.96
CA THR A 74 -4.86 4.44 1.43
C THR A 74 -3.77 5.35 0.89
N VAL A 75 -2.94 5.85 1.78
CA VAL A 75 -1.73 6.59 1.44
C VAL A 75 -0.55 5.74 1.84
N VAL A 76 0.41 5.60 0.93
CA VAL A 76 1.65 4.88 1.16
C VAL A 76 2.80 5.86 1.00
N GLU A 77 3.69 5.91 1.98
CA GLU A 77 4.89 6.73 1.92
C GLU A 77 6.10 5.83 2.17
N MET A 78 7.02 5.83 1.24
CA MET A 78 8.24 5.04 1.36
C MET A 78 9.41 5.96 1.64
N SER A 79 10.28 5.54 2.57
CA SER A 79 11.42 6.34 2.95
C SER A 79 12.61 5.44 3.29
N ASN A 80 13.80 6.06 3.35
CA ASN A 80 14.96 5.41 3.93
C ASN A 80 15.72 6.44 4.76
N ASP A 81 16.70 5.94 5.54
CA ASP A 81 17.42 6.81 6.47
C ASP A 81 18.34 7.79 5.77
N ALA A 82 18.78 7.46 4.56
CA ALA A 82 19.76 8.28 3.85
C ALA A 82 19.14 9.50 3.19
N THR A 83 17.95 9.35 2.58
CA THR A 83 17.37 10.39 1.74
C THR A 83 15.99 10.87 2.20
N GLY A 84 15.41 10.25 3.24
CA GLY A 84 14.06 10.56 3.66
C GLY A 84 13.04 9.94 2.73
N GLN A 85 11.92 10.62 2.52
CA GLN A 85 10.84 10.09 1.67
C GLN A 85 11.29 10.00 0.23
N CYS A 86 11.10 8.82 -0.38
CA CYS A 86 11.54 8.56 -1.74
C CYS A 86 10.43 7.99 -2.63
N GLY A 87 9.23 7.77 -2.11
CA GLY A 87 8.12 7.30 -2.95
C GLY A 87 6.80 7.47 -2.24
N THR A 88 5.73 7.69 -3.01
CA THR A 88 4.38 7.81 -2.48
C THR A 88 3.38 7.70 -3.62
N ASN A 89 2.15 7.27 -3.28
CA ASN A 89 1.06 7.22 -4.25
C ASN A 89 0.22 8.50 -4.28
N VAL A 90 0.65 9.54 -3.57
CA VAL A 90 -0.10 10.81 -3.52
C VAL A 90 0.80 11.95 -3.94
N ASN A 91 0.29 12.78 -4.86
CA ASN A 91 1.01 13.99 -5.26
C ASN A 91 0.88 15.01 -4.13
N PRO A 92 1.98 15.43 -3.48
CA PRO A 92 1.89 16.32 -2.32
C PRO A 92 1.41 17.73 -2.68
N THR A 93 1.54 18.12 -3.94
CA THR A 93 1.13 19.47 -4.37
C THR A 93 -0.36 19.53 -4.70
N THR A 94 -0.87 18.51 -5.41
CA THR A 94 -2.25 18.53 -5.91
C THR A 94 -3.19 17.66 -5.09
N GLY A 95 -2.64 16.72 -4.30
CA GLY A 95 -3.45 15.74 -3.58
C GLY A 95 -3.94 14.60 -4.45
N ALA A 96 -3.55 14.54 -5.72
CA ALA A 96 -3.95 13.48 -6.61
C ALA A 96 -3.44 12.13 -6.10
N GLU A 97 -4.30 11.11 -6.16
CA GLU A 97 -3.97 9.77 -5.71
C GLU A 97 -3.78 8.86 -6.91
N TYR A 98 -2.74 8.03 -6.85
CA TYR A 98 -2.42 7.12 -7.94
C TYR A 98 -2.55 5.67 -7.46
N PRO A 99 -2.97 4.76 -8.36
CA PRO A 99 -3.09 3.34 -7.98
C PRO A 99 -1.75 2.63 -7.87
N ALA A 100 -0.67 3.27 -8.27
CA ALA A 100 0.66 2.67 -8.19
C ALA A 100 1.73 3.75 -8.24
N PHE A 101 2.91 3.41 -7.74
CA PHE A 101 4.08 4.24 -7.94
C PHE A 101 5.29 3.33 -8.14
N ASP A 102 6.29 3.85 -8.87
CA ASP A 102 7.49 3.13 -9.20
C ASP A 102 8.68 3.67 -8.42
N TYR A 103 9.65 2.79 -8.16
CA TYR A 103 10.91 3.20 -7.55
C TYR A 103 12.06 2.43 -8.17
N LEU A 104 13.01 3.16 -8.75
CA LEU A 104 14.26 2.57 -9.23
C LEU A 104 15.28 2.67 -8.09
N CYS A 105 15.64 1.54 -7.53
CA CYS A 105 16.44 1.52 -6.31
C CYS A 105 17.88 1.95 -6.58
N GLN A 106 18.32 2.97 -5.84
CA GLN A 106 19.66 3.53 -6.00
C GLN A 106 20.65 2.97 -5.00
N LYS A 107 20.15 2.37 -3.91
CA LYS A 107 21.04 1.88 -2.85
C LYS A 107 20.39 0.67 -2.18
N THR A 108 21.10 -0.45 -2.17
CA THR A 108 20.67 -1.64 -1.46
C THR A 108 20.57 -1.35 0.04
N GLY A 109 19.48 -1.74 0.66
CA GLY A 109 19.34 -1.58 2.09
C GLY A 109 17.89 -1.57 2.53
N PRO A 110 17.67 -1.22 3.80
CA PRO A 110 16.31 -1.19 4.35
C PRO A 110 15.58 0.08 3.94
N TYR A 111 14.31 -0.10 3.61
CA TYR A 111 13.38 0.98 3.32
C TYR A 111 12.16 0.75 4.19
N TYR A 112 11.40 1.80 4.44
CA TYR A 112 10.25 1.76 5.34
C TYR A 112 9.02 2.23 4.60
N LEU A 113 7.94 1.47 4.72
CA LEU A 113 6.64 1.85 4.18
C LEU A 113 5.77 2.29 5.35
N LYS A 114 5.21 3.49 5.25
CA LYS A 114 4.20 3.96 6.18
C LYS A 114 2.89 3.99 5.42
N MET A 115 1.88 3.31 5.94
CA MET A 115 0.55 3.24 5.32
C MET A 115 -0.48 3.78 6.29
N PHE A 116 -1.38 4.62 5.78
CA PHE A 116 -2.45 5.19 6.61
C PHE A 116 -3.60 5.58 5.69
N PHE A 117 -4.72 5.97 6.30
CA PHE A 117 -5.87 6.43 5.53
C PHE A 117 -5.95 7.94 5.59
N LYS A 118 -6.16 8.55 4.42
CA LYS A 118 -6.30 10.00 4.32
C LYS A 118 -7.39 10.49 5.25
N ASP A 119 -7.10 11.54 5.99
CA ASP A 119 -8.01 12.17 6.95
C ASP A 119 -8.46 11.23 8.09
N GLY A 120 -7.74 10.15 8.32
CA GLY A 120 -8.03 9.22 9.40
C GLY A 120 -9.35 8.50 9.26
N LYS A 121 -9.85 8.33 8.05
CA LYS A 121 -11.13 7.69 7.82
C LYS A 121 -11.04 6.18 7.83
N GLU A 122 -12.17 5.54 8.14
CA GLU A 122 -12.29 4.09 8.14
C GLU A 122 -11.97 3.52 6.77
N GLY A 123 -11.17 2.43 6.73
CA GLY A 123 -10.83 1.85 5.46
C GLY A 123 -10.14 0.51 5.57
N CYS A 124 -9.88 -0.06 4.42
CA CYS A 124 -9.07 -1.26 4.24
C CYS A 124 -8.21 -1.04 3.02
N GLY A 125 -6.89 -1.16 3.19
CA GLY A 125 -5.96 -0.93 2.11
C GLY A 125 -4.90 -1.99 2.04
N VAL A 126 -4.45 -2.25 0.81
CA VAL A 126 -3.38 -3.21 0.54
C VAL A 126 -2.37 -2.53 -0.38
N CYS A 127 -1.10 -2.68 -0.04
CA CYS A 127 0.00 -2.27 -0.91
C CYS A 127 0.68 -3.55 -1.39
N VAL A 128 0.76 -3.74 -2.70
CA VAL A 128 1.41 -4.91 -3.29
C VAL A 128 2.74 -4.48 -3.87
N MET A 129 3.82 -5.07 -3.36
CA MET A 129 5.17 -4.81 -3.83
C MET A 129 5.49 -5.78 -4.95
N THR A 130 5.88 -5.24 -6.09
CA THR A 130 6.26 -6.06 -7.25
C THR A 130 7.61 -5.65 -7.79
N LEU A 131 8.22 -6.56 -8.53
CA LEU A 131 9.47 -6.32 -9.24
C LEU A 131 9.13 -6.23 -10.73
N VAL A 132 9.54 -5.14 -11.36
CA VAL A 132 9.32 -4.97 -12.81
C VAL A 132 10.36 -5.81 -13.54
N THR A 133 9.88 -6.67 -14.46
CA THR A 133 10.72 -7.68 -15.06
C THR A 133 11.02 -7.46 -16.55
N ASP A 134 10.43 -6.46 -17.18
CA ASP A 134 10.68 -6.21 -18.61
C ASP A 134 11.93 -5.40 -18.86
#